data_0c9a845e41e044d52d82b4d180ef1218
#
_entry.id   0c9a845e41e044d52d82b4d180ef1218
#
_cell.length_a   1.000
_cell.length_b   1.000
_cell.length_c   1.000
_cell.angle_alpha   90.00
_cell.angle_beta   90.00
_cell.angle_gamma   90.00
#
_symmetry.space_group_name_H-M   'P 1'
#
loop_
_entity.id
_entity.type
_entity.pdbx_description
1 polymer ?
#
loop_
_entity_poly.entity_id
_entity_poly.type
_entity_poly.pdbx_seq_one_letter_code
_entity_poly.pdbx_strand_id
1 'polypeptide(L)'
;MKEAAPVEGAKATESIDALKVRIRELEKEVDRWKSQVKSVRYGLCWQDVPEAFDKDSEDKIPVLEEVSEKAIDAAGPLAGRPPHVIIEGDNYHALTCLNYTHRGKIDVIYIDPPYNTGSDGFTYKDRRFLTEFPDGQKVPREHPLRHSYWLSFMEKRLKLAKNLLSDRGVIFISIDDNEQANLKLLCDKIFGEGNLLTTFPRKGTGGRQDSKYFAIVHEYIQGYAKRLDKFESGRMAKGKNFPLFDESKNLHYKTQLLRKWGDNSRRENRPNLFYPIYYNTSTKEFSLSKSKNFLEIYPMLDLNNEGCWRWGKKTMEEAFHKGLVEIQKNRKGEWIPYERIYDNPNEESTKPYSSWIDDIDNSTGSSLLKEILQTHDFSYPKPVDLIDRIIRMSSMQKSTVILDFFAGSGTTLHATLNLNKEDGGNRRCILVQQSEGENNICECVTYERNRRVMCGYTSAKGERVEGLGGSLKYYKTGFVGKHPSKNASDADKVELAEKAGCLIALAENTLETVALPKAASGFFQIYSDNAEKKRYTCIYHNGDYERVPEFIDRIDELRKNDKRAKFAVYVFSWNSPDFFENEFDDLTNIEIKAIPKPILEIYKALNG
;
A
#
# COMPACT_ATOMS: atom_id res chain seq x y z
N MET A 1 -32.43 -62.56 44.28
CA MET A 1 -31.06 -62.74 43.75
C MET A 1 -31.11 -62.43 42.27
N LYS A 2 -30.62 -61.23 41.88
CA LYS A 2 -30.15 -60.86 40.53
C LYS A 2 -28.97 -59.95 40.75
N GLU A 3 -27.80 -60.45 40.34
CA GLU A 3 -26.56 -59.77 40.39
C GLU A 3 -26.58 -58.50 39.51
N ALA A 4 -26.05 -57.42 40.04
CA ALA A 4 -25.80 -56.20 39.32
C ALA A 4 -24.41 -56.29 38.66
N ALA A 5 -24.35 -56.01 37.35
CA ALA A 5 -23.11 -55.92 36.58
C ALA A 5 -22.31 -54.68 37.00
N PRO A 6 -20.97 -54.72 36.97
CA PRO A 6 -20.14 -53.58 37.33
C PRO A 6 -20.11 -52.55 36.19
N VAL A 7 -20.24 -51.27 36.57
CA VAL A 7 -20.04 -50.12 35.69
C VAL A 7 -18.55 -49.89 35.57
N GLU A 8 -18.00 -50.17 34.41
CA GLU A 8 -16.65 -49.72 34.01
C GLU A 8 -16.65 -48.21 33.76
N GLY A 9 -15.97 -47.51 34.60
CA GLY A 9 -15.70 -46.09 34.49
C GLY A 9 -14.26 -45.80 34.94
N ALA A 10 -13.28 -46.36 34.27
CA ALA A 10 -11.89 -46.02 34.51
C ALA A 10 -11.56 -44.67 33.86
N LYS A 11 -11.72 -43.56 34.62
CA LYS A 11 -10.97 -42.32 34.36
C LYS A 11 -9.50 -42.63 34.66
N ALA A 12 -8.63 -42.50 33.65
CA ALA A 12 -7.21 -42.57 33.80
C ALA A 12 -6.77 -41.55 34.88
N THR A 13 -6.39 -42.03 36.04
CA THR A 13 -5.72 -41.21 37.06
C THR A 13 -4.33 -40.86 36.56
N GLU A 14 -4.13 -39.62 36.13
CA GLU A 14 -2.79 -39.11 35.90
C GLU A 14 -1.94 -39.39 37.16
N SER A 15 -0.71 -39.88 36.95
CA SER A 15 0.17 -40.15 38.10
C SER A 15 0.48 -38.85 38.83
N ILE A 16 0.60 -38.91 40.16
CA ILE A 16 0.92 -37.77 41.01
C ILE A 16 2.20 -37.05 40.51
N ASP A 17 3.13 -37.78 39.91
CA ASP A 17 4.34 -37.20 39.33
C ASP A 17 4.10 -36.45 38.02
N ALA A 18 3.18 -36.92 37.18
CA ALA A 18 2.73 -36.16 35.98
C ALA A 18 2.04 -34.87 36.37
N LEU A 19 1.19 -34.88 37.39
CA LEU A 19 0.54 -33.67 37.92
C LEU A 19 1.58 -32.70 38.52
N LYS A 20 2.60 -33.16 39.22
CA LYS A 20 3.68 -32.31 39.74
C LYS A 20 4.51 -31.67 38.64
N VAL A 21 4.78 -32.39 37.55
CA VAL A 21 5.46 -31.84 36.37
C VAL A 21 4.60 -30.73 35.75
N ARG A 22 3.30 -30.98 35.55
CA ARG A 22 2.39 -30.01 34.99
C ARG A 22 2.21 -28.76 35.84
N ILE A 23 2.18 -28.90 37.17
CA ILE A 23 2.15 -27.77 38.12
C ILE A 23 3.42 -26.91 37.94
N ARG A 24 4.62 -27.53 37.89
CA ARG A 24 5.87 -26.79 37.67
C ARG A 24 5.94 -26.07 36.32
N GLU A 25 5.36 -26.63 35.28
CA GLU A 25 5.26 -25.99 33.96
C GLU A 25 4.33 -24.77 34.04
N LEU A 26 3.15 -24.92 34.65
CA LEU A 26 2.19 -23.83 34.85
C LEU A 26 2.77 -22.72 35.77
N GLU A 27 3.49 -23.07 36.81
CA GLU A 27 4.20 -22.08 37.66
C GLU A 27 5.22 -21.29 36.87
N LYS A 28 6.01 -21.92 35.99
CA LYS A 28 6.96 -21.24 35.09
C LYS A 28 6.23 -20.34 34.08
N GLU A 29 5.11 -20.79 33.54
CA GLU A 29 4.26 -19.95 32.67
C GLU A 29 3.73 -18.74 33.43
N VAL A 30 3.17 -18.92 34.60
CA VAL A 30 2.67 -17.84 35.47
C VAL A 30 3.80 -16.85 35.80
N ASP A 31 5.00 -17.31 36.13
CA ASP A 31 6.13 -16.43 36.42
C ASP A 31 6.64 -15.70 35.17
N ARG A 32 6.59 -16.34 34.01
CA ARG A 32 6.84 -15.69 32.73
C ARG A 32 5.81 -14.60 32.45
N TRP A 33 4.53 -14.88 32.67
CA TRP A 33 3.45 -13.89 32.53
C TRP A 33 3.60 -12.74 33.54
N LYS A 34 3.91 -13.04 34.82
CA LYS A 34 4.16 -12.01 35.85
C LYS A 34 5.37 -11.15 35.51
N SER A 35 6.43 -11.70 34.92
CA SER A 35 7.60 -10.92 34.49
C SER A 35 7.29 -10.05 33.28
N GLN A 36 6.49 -10.52 32.32
CA GLN A 36 6.01 -9.74 31.20
C GLN A 36 5.10 -8.59 31.68
N VAL A 37 4.16 -8.84 32.59
CA VAL A 37 3.29 -7.80 33.17
C VAL A 37 4.10 -6.80 34.01
N LYS A 38 5.14 -7.22 34.72
CA LYS A 38 6.01 -6.31 35.50
C LYS A 38 6.91 -5.43 34.61
N SER A 39 7.24 -5.88 33.39
CA SER A 39 8.08 -5.10 32.47
C SER A 39 7.32 -4.03 31.69
N VAL A 40 5.98 -4.12 31.61
CA VAL A 40 5.12 -3.16 30.88
C VAL A 40 4.49 -2.18 31.88
N ARG A 41 5.27 -1.20 32.35
CA ARG A 41 4.74 -0.10 33.15
C ARG A 41 4.21 1.08 32.32
N TYR A 42 4.64 1.20 31.06
CA TYR A 42 4.24 2.27 30.12
C TYR A 42 4.22 1.70 28.69
N GLY A 43 3.13 1.94 27.98
CA GLY A 43 2.97 1.55 26.58
C GLY A 43 1.66 0.82 26.29
N LEU A 44 1.45 0.49 25.02
CA LEU A 44 0.27 -0.26 24.55
C LEU A 44 0.38 -1.72 25.00
N CYS A 45 -0.62 -2.19 25.76
CA CYS A 45 -0.74 -3.57 26.20
C CYS A 45 -2.10 -4.12 25.77
N TRP A 46 -2.11 -5.33 25.17
CA TRP A 46 -3.35 -6.04 24.83
C TRP A 46 -3.19 -7.54 25.04
N GLN A 47 -4.32 -8.22 25.15
CA GLN A 47 -4.41 -9.66 25.20
C GLN A 47 -4.56 -10.20 23.78
N ASP A 48 -3.83 -11.26 23.42
CA ASP A 48 -4.07 -11.95 22.17
C ASP A 48 -5.45 -12.62 22.20
N VAL A 49 -6.26 -12.33 21.20
CA VAL A 49 -7.62 -12.85 21.07
C VAL A 49 -7.65 -13.75 19.84
N PRO A 50 -7.89 -15.06 20.03
CA PRO A 50 -8.03 -15.99 18.91
C PRO A 50 -9.16 -15.57 17.97
N GLU A 51 -8.90 -15.62 16.68
CA GLU A 51 -9.92 -15.43 15.64
C GLU A 51 -10.53 -16.79 15.25
N ALA A 52 -11.73 -16.78 14.64
CA ALA A 52 -12.41 -18.02 14.24
C ALA A 52 -11.56 -18.86 13.27
N PHE A 53 -10.77 -18.22 12.42
CA PHE A 53 -9.88 -18.89 11.47
C PHE A 53 -8.62 -19.49 12.11
N ASP A 54 -8.26 -19.11 13.34
CA ASP A 54 -7.09 -19.71 14.01
C ASP A 54 -7.21 -21.23 14.13
N LYS A 55 -8.44 -21.73 14.29
CA LYS A 55 -8.72 -23.18 14.30
C LYS A 55 -8.59 -23.82 12.92
N ASP A 56 -9.00 -23.11 11.87
CA ASP A 56 -8.90 -23.61 10.49
C ASP A 56 -7.47 -23.49 9.95
N SER A 57 -6.72 -22.46 10.35
CA SER A 57 -5.31 -22.25 9.93
C SER A 57 -4.34 -23.17 10.65
N GLU A 58 -4.67 -23.66 11.86
CA GLU A 58 -3.86 -24.65 12.55
C GLU A 58 -3.79 -25.98 11.78
N ASP A 59 -4.84 -26.31 10.99
CA ASP A 59 -5.03 -27.61 10.36
C ASP A 59 -4.90 -27.59 8.82
N LYS A 60 -4.66 -26.42 8.17
CA LYS A 60 -4.67 -26.33 6.71
C LYS A 60 -3.63 -25.33 6.18
N ILE A 61 -3.22 -25.55 4.94
CA ILE A 61 -2.24 -24.71 4.24
C ILE A 61 -2.99 -23.86 3.21
N PRO A 62 -2.95 -22.50 3.27
CA PRO A 62 -3.65 -21.66 2.33
C PRO A 62 -3.02 -21.69 0.93
N VAL A 63 -3.87 -21.71 -0.10
CA VAL A 63 -3.49 -21.63 -1.51
C VAL A 63 -4.42 -20.65 -2.24
N LEU A 64 -4.08 -20.33 -3.49
CA LEU A 64 -4.94 -19.53 -4.37
C LEU A 64 -5.48 -20.41 -5.50
N GLU A 65 -6.78 -20.29 -5.76
CA GLU A 65 -7.48 -20.97 -6.84
C GLU A 65 -8.02 -19.92 -7.81
N GLU A 66 -7.69 -20.03 -9.11
CA GLU A 66 -8.18 -19.10 -10.12
C GLU A 66 -9.64 -19.34 -10.46
N VAL A 67 -10.42 -18.27 -10.57
CA VAL A 67 -11.80 -18.27 -11.06
C VAL A 67 -11.81 -17.68 -12.46
N SER A 68 -11.53 -18.49 -13.45
CA SER A 68 -11.31 -18.08 -14.84
C SER A 68 -12.52 -17.36 -15.46
N GLU A 69 -13.75 -17.66 -15.03
CA GLU A 69 -14.98 -17.02 -15.52
C GLU A 69 -15.08 -15.53 -15.12
N LYS A 70 -14.31 -15.13 -14.11
CA LYS A 70 -14.23 -13.74 -13.63
C LYS A 70 -12.98 -13.00 -14.14
N ALA A 71 -12.13 -13.67 -14.88
CA ALA A 71 -11.01 -13.00 -15.54
C ALA A 71 -11.52 -11.97 -16.57
N ILE A 72 -10.80 -10.87 -16.69
CA ILE A 72 -11.06 -9.86 -17.72
C ILE A 72 -9.83 -9.83 -18.62
N ASP A 73 -10.03 -10.16 -19.89
CA ASP A 73 -8.97 -10.17 -20.88
C ASP A 73 -8.49 -8.76 -21.20
N ALA A 74 -7.24 -8.67 -21.62
CA ALA A 74 -6.61 -7.40 -21.95
C ALA A 74 -7.34 -6.70 -23.11
N ALA A 75 -7.95 -5.54 -22.81
CA ALA A 75 -8.70 -4.77 -23.78
C ALA A 75 -8.54 -3.26 -23.56
N GLY A 76 -8.91 -2.47 -24.57
CA GLY A 76 -8.98 -1.02 -24.50
C GLY A 76 -7.63 -0.30 -24.36
N PRO A 77 -7.63 0.94 -23.85
CA PRO A 77 -6.42 1.80 -23.79
C PRO A 77 -5.29 1.24 -22.94
N LEU A 78 -5.60 0.37 -21.98
CA LEU A 78 -4.63 -0.25 -21.07
C LEU A 78 -4.29 -1.72 -21.47
N ALA A 79 -4.64 -2.16 -22.68
CA ALA A 79 -4.22 -3.45 -23.20
C ALA A 79 -2.69 -3.58 -23.23
N GLY A 80 -2.18 -4.76 -22.92
CA GLY A 80 -0.72 -5.02 -22.82
C GLY A 80 -0.06 -4.54 -21.52
N ARG A 81 -0.83 -3.97 -20.58
CA ARG A 81 -0.36 -3.68 -19.21
C ARG A 81 -0.41 -4.95 -18.36
N PRO A 82 0.40 -5.02 -17.27
CA PRO A 82 0.33 -6.15 -16.35
C PRO A 82 -1.08 -6.32 -15.76
N PRO A 83 -1.60 -7.55 -15.65
CA PRO A 83 -2.93 -7.79 -15.12
C PRO A 83 -3.01 -7.39 -13.64
N HIS A 84 -4.14 -6.80 -13.28
CA HIS A 84 -4.52 -6.56 -11.89
C HIS A 84 -5.03 -7.87 -11.26
N VAL A 85 -5.12 -7.91 -9.94
CA VAL A 85 -5.52 -9.13 -9.21
C VAL A 85 -6.59 -8.79 -8.17
N ILE A 86 -7.63 -9.60 -8.11
CA ILE A 86 -8.58 -9.64 -6.99
C ILE A 86 -8.48 -11.02 -6.34
N ILE A 87 -8.37 -11.03 -5.00
CA ILE A 87 -8.38 -12.24 -4.18
C ILE A 87 -9.59 -12.18 -3.25
N GLU A 88 -10.52 -13.10 -3.45
CA GLU A 88 -11.67 -13.32 -2.58
C GLU A 88 -11.29 -14.25 -1.44
N GLY A 89 -11.46 -13.79 -0.19
CA GLY A 89 -11.20 -14.58 1.00
C GLY A 89 -10.73 -13.75 2.18
N ASP A 90 -10.49 -14.43 3.32
CA ASP A 90 -9.93 -13.76 4.49
C ASP A 90 -8.55 -13.18 4.18
N ASN A 91 -8.36 -11.94 4.60
CA ASN A 91 -7.12 -11.21 4.28
C ASN A 91 -5.89 -11.78 4.98
N TYR A 92 -6.00 -12.47 6.13
CA TYR A 92 -4.87 -13.14 6.75
C TYR A 92 -4.33 -14.28 5.86
N HIS A 93 -5.23 -15.13 5.33
CA HIS A 93 -4.85 -16.23 4.44
C HIS A 93 -4.32 -15.72 3.10
N ALA A 94 -4.98 -14.72 2.52
CA ALA A 94 -4.51 -14.08 1.29
C ALA A 94 -3.12 -13.43 1.47
N LEU A 95 -2.89 -12.73 2.59
CA LEU A 95 -1.58 -12.16 2.93
C LEU A 95 -0.51 -13.24 3.15
N THR A 96 -0.88 -14.41 3.70
CA THR A 96 0.02 -15.55 3.83
C THR A 96 0.44 -16.06 2.45
N CYS A 97 -0.50 -16.26 1.53
CA CYS A 97 -0.20 -16.62 0.14
C CYS A 97 0.68 -15.56 -0.56
N LEU A 98 0.36 -14.28 -0.36
CA LEU A 98 1.14 -13.18 -0.92
C LEU A 98 2.55 -13.11 -0.34
N ASN A 99 2.80 -13.55 0.90
CA ASN A 99 4.14 -13.63 1.47
C ASN A 99 5.04 -14.63 0.75
N TYR A 100 4.50 -15.64 0.10
CA TYR A 100 5.26 -16.49 -0.82
C TYR A 100 5.50 -15.76 -2.16
N THR A 101 4.49 -15.12 -2.73
CA THR A 101 4.53 -14.59 -4.10
C THR A 101 5.16 -13.19 -4.22
N HIS A 102 4.91 -12.31 -3.23
CA HIS A 102 5.21 -10.87 -3.30
C HIS A 102 6.06 -10.35 -2.14
N ARG A 103 6.76 -11.19 -1.41
CA ARG A 103 7.63 -10.75 -0.32
C ARG A 103 8.66 -9.73 -0.82
N GLY A 104 8.66 -8.53 -0.21
CA GLY A 104 9.57 -7.45 -0.58
C GLY A 104 9.30 -6.81 -1.96
N LYS A 105 8.12 -7.02 -2.56
CA LYS A 105 7.78 -6.54 -3.91
C LYS A 105 6.67 -5.48 -3.95
N ILE A 106 5.99 -5.22 -2.84
CA ILE A 106 4.88 -4.25 -2.77
C ILE A 106 5.43 -2.87 -2.46
N ASP A 107 5.12 -1.90 -3.29
CA ASP A 107 5.61 -0.52 -3.13
C ASP A 107 4.66 0.35 -2.32
N VAL A 108 3.36 0.15 -2.48
CA VAL A 108 2.34 0.92 -1.78
C VAL A 108 1.28 -0.02 -1.21
N ILE A 109 1.05 0.08 0.08
CA ILE A 109 -0.11 -0.52 0.73
C ILE A 109 -1.03 0.62 1.16
N TYR A 110 -2.29 0.56 0.74
CA TYR A 110 -3.37 1.38 1.30
C TYR A 110 -4.42 0.45 1.88
N ILE A 111 -4.90 0.76 3.08
CA ILE A 111 -5.98 0.01 3.71
C ILE A 111 -6.95 0.91 4.46
N ASP A 112 -8.21 0.48 4.46
CA ASP A 112 -9.32 1.09 5.20
C ASP A 112 -9.93 0.02 6.13
N PRO A 113 -9.27 -0.31 7.27
CA PRO A 113 -9.72 -1.37 8.17
C PRO A 113 -11.00 -0.96 8.92
N PRO A 114 -11.71 -1.88 9.60
CA PRO A 114 -12.79 -1.53 10.51
C PRO A 114 -12.32 -0.54 11.58
N TYR A 115 -13.10 0.53 11.80
CA TYR A 115 -12.73 1.61 12.74
C TYR A 115 -13.13 1.30 14.19
N ASN A 116 -13.78 0.17 14.44
CA ASN A 116 -14.23 -0.26 15.75
C ASN A 116 -15.20 0.74 16.40
N THR A 117 -16.07 1.36 15.61
CA THR A 117 -17.04 2.36 16.08
C THR A 117 -18.09 1.76 17.00
N GLY A 118 -18.26 0.45 16.96
CA GLY A 118 -19.29 -0.28 17.71
C GLY A 118 -20.69 -0.20 17.11
N SER A 119 -20.81 0.33 15.89
CA SER A 119 -22.06 0.39 15.15
C SER A 119 -22.34 -0.96 14.46
N ASP A 120 -23.59 -1.43 14.53
CA ASP A 120 -24.05 -2.66 13.86
C ASP A 120 -24.62 -2.38 12.45
N GLY A 121 -24.51 -1.12 11.97
CA GLY A 121 -25.11 -0.67 10.69
C GLY A 121 -24.22 -0.84 9.46
N PHE A 122 -23.07 -1.51 9.55
CA PHE A 122 -22.16 -1.73 8.42
C PHE A 122 -22.44 -3.06 7.74
N THR A 123 -22.17 -3.13 6.43
CA THR A 123 -22.21 -4.37 5.65
C THR A 123 -21.07 -5.34 6.01
N TYR A 124 -20.14 -4.92 6.85
CA TYR A 124 -19.02 -5.72 7.37
C TYR A 124 -18.94 -5.63 8.89
N LYS A 125 -18.25 -6.58 9.54
CA LYS A 125 -18.10 -6.64 11.00
C LYS A 125 -17.14 -5.55 11.49
N ASP A 126 -17.69 -4.39 11.85
CA ASP A 126 -16.93 -3.27 12.41
C ASP A 126 -16.56 -3.49 13.88
N ARG A 127 -17.50 -3.97 14.68
CA ARG A 127 -17.34 -4.12 16.14
C ARG A 127 -16.38 -5.25 16.50
N ARG A 128 -15.22 -4.89 17.06
CA ARG A 128 -14.16 -5.81 17.50
C ARG A 128 -13.69 -5.49 18.93
N PHE A 129 -14.64 -5.39 19.86
CA PHE A 129 -14.35 -5.23 21.27
C PHE A 129 -14.24 -6.56 21.99
N LEU A 130 -13.27 -6.69 22.92
CA LEU A 130 -13.27 -7.77 23.91
C LEU A 130 -14.42 -7.52 24.88
N THR A 131 -15.39 -8.38 24.94
CA THR A 131 -16.60 -8.25 25.77
C THR A 131 -16.57 -9.14 26.98
N GLU A 132 -15.77 -10.18 26.97
CA GLU A 132 -15.66 -11.20 28.02
C GLU A 132 -14.23 -11.70 28.13
N PHE A 133 -13.74 -11.87 29.35
CA PHE A 133 -12.45 -12.49 29.63
C PHE A 133 -12.55 -14.04 29.55
N PRO A 134 -11.42 -14.77 29.44
CA PRO A 134 -11.43 -16.23 29.41
C PRO A 134 -12.07 -16.92 30.63
N ASP A 135 -12.14 -16.23 31.75
CA ASP A 135 -12.78 -16.69 33.00
C ASP A 135 -14.30 -16.42 33.06
N GLY A 136 -14.89 -15.89 31.98
CA GLY A 136 -16.32 -15.58 31.89
C GLY A 136 -16.73 -14.22 32.48
N GLN A 137 -15.80 -13.41 32.99
CA GLN A 137 -16.12 -12.08 33.48
C GLN A 137 -16.31 -11.09 32.32
N LYS A 138 -17.33 -10.22 32.42
CA LYS A 138 -17.57 -9.18 31.42
C LYS A 138 -16.49 -8.09 31.50
N VAL A 139 -15.99 -7.70 30.33
CA VAL A 139 -15.03 -6.59 30.19
C VAL A 139 -15.76 -5.24 30.31
N PRO A 140 -15.44 -4.39 31.31
CA PRO A 140 -16.03 -3.06 31.43
C PRO A 140 -15.72 -2.18 30.22
N ARG A 141 -16.59 -1.20 29.94
CA ARG A 141 -16.43 -0.30 28.78
C ARG A 141 -15.14 0.52 28.84
N GLU A 142 -14.70 0.88 30.03
CA GLU A 142 -13.51 1.68 30.30
C GLU A 142 -12.24 0.84 30.49
N HIS A 143 -12.35 -0.50 30.36
CA HIS A 143 -11.20 -1.38 30.59
C HIS A 143 -10.18 -1.28 29.45
N PRO A 144 -8.87 -1.06 29.74
CA PRO A 144 -7.84 -0.90 28.71
C PRO A 144 -7.74 -2.06 27.71
N LEU A 145 -8.00 -3.30 28.17
CA LEU A 145 -7.95 -4.48 27.31
C LEU A 145 -9.18 -4.63 26.39
N ARG A 146 -10.16 -3.75 26.46
CA ARG A 146 -11.34 -3.81 25.59
C ARG A 146 -10.99 -3.78 24.10
N HIS A 147 -9.94 -3.04 23.73
CA HIS A 147 -9.44 -2.90 22.37
C HIS A 147 -8.57 -4.10 21.92
N SER A 148 -8.31 -5.07 22.79
CA SER A 148 -7.42 -6.20 22.53
C SER A 148 -7.80 -7.00 21.28
N TYR A 149 -9.10 -7.19 21.03
CA TYR A 149 -9.55 -7.93 19.85
C TYR A 149 -9.17 -7.20 18.55
N TRP A 150 -9.40 -5.90 18.47
CA TRP A 150 -9.04 -5.10 17.32
C TRP A 150 -7.51 -5.04 17.12
N LEU A 151 -6.76 -4.87 18.22
CA LEU A 151 -5.30 -4.82 18.19
C LEU A 151 -4.69 -6.15 17.73
N SER A 152 -5.18 -7.28 18.26
CA SER A 152 -4.73 -8.62 17.86
C SER A 152 -5.03 -8.88 16.38
N PHE A 153 -6.24 -8.55 15.92
CA PHE A 153 -6.67 -8.63 14.54
C PHE A 153 -5.75 -7.84 13.60
N MET A 154 -5.44 -6.59 13.95
CA MET A 154 -4.58 -5.73 13.13
C MET A 154 -3.11 -6.14 13.20
N GLU A 155 -2.59 -6.53 14.37
CA GLU A 155 -1.20 -6.95 14.53
C GLU A 155 -0.81 -8.08 13.59
N LYS A 156 -1.61 -9.14 13.54
CA LYS A 156 -1.38 -10.31 12.67
C LYS A 156 -1.24 -9.88 11.21
N ARG A 157 -2.15 -9.05 10.72
CA ARG A 157 -2.19 -8.57 9.32
C ARG A 157 -1.07 -7.58 9.00
N LEU A 158 -0.80 -6.65 9.90
CA LEU A 158 0.26 -5.65 9.68
C LEU A 158 1.66 -6.26 9.70
N LYS A 159 1.91 -7.33 10.49
CA LYS A 159 3.17 -8.09 10.44
C LYS A 159 3.37 -8.75 9.08
N LEU A 160 2.34 -9.40 8.54
CA LEU A 160 2.38 -9.98 7.20
C LEU A 160 2.58 -8.90 6.13
N ALA A 161 1.86 -7.79 6.22
CA ALA A 161 1.96 -6.66 5.31
C ALA A 161 3.36 -6.03 5.29
N LYS A 162 4.01 -5.88 6.44
CA LYS A 162 5.40 -5.39 6.53
C LYS A 162 6.38 -6.23 5.71
N ASN A 163 6.22 -7.57 5.73
CA ASN A 163 7.08 -8.46 4.96
C ASN A 163 6.91 -8.30 3.44
N LEU A 164 5.71 -7.90 3.01
CA LEU A 164 5.39 -7.69 1.60
C LEU A 164 6.01 -6.40 1.04
N LEU A 165 6.18 -5.37 1.87
CA LEU A 165 6.72 -4.09 1.43
C LEU A 165 8.14 -4.23 0.87
N SER A 166 8.38 -3.59 -0.26
CA SER A 166 9.73 -3.34 -0.79
C SER A 166 10.52 -2.43 0.16
N ASP A 167 11.83 -2.34 0.01
CA ASP A 167 12.62 -1.46 0.87
C ASP A 167 12.24 0.02 0.79
N ARG A 168 11.66 0.44 -0.35
CA ARG A 168 11.09 1.79 -0.56
C ARG A 168 9.61 1.86 -0.25
N GLY A 169 9.02 0.73 0.12
CA GLY A 169 7.57 0.57 0.27
C GLY A 169 7.01 1.34 1.45
N VAL A 170 5.76 1.74 1.30
CA VAL A 170 5.01 2.53 2.29
C VAL A 170 3.64 1.93 2.52
N ILE A 171 3.12 2.14 3.72
CA ILE A 171 1.75 1.80 4.08
C ILE A 171 1.00 3.03 4.57
N PHE A 172 -0.24 3.20 4.10
CA PHE A 172 -1.19 4.21 4.54
C PHE A 172 -2.45 3.53 5.07
N ILE A 173 -2.88 3.91 6.26
CA ILE A 173 -3.98 3.28 6.97
C ILE A 173 -4.97 4.35 7.38
N SER A 174 -6.18 4.30 6.83
CA SER A 174 -7.29 5.16 7.26
C SER A 174 -7.81 4.73 8.61
N ILE A 175 -8.15 5.68 9.48
CA ILE A 175 -8.67 5.42 10.83
C ILE A 175 -9.35 6.68 11.39
N ASP A 176 -10.28 6.51 12.33
CA ASP A 176 -10.87 7.59 13.09
C ASP A 176 -10.37 7.65 14.54
N ASP A 177 -10.96 8.55 15.36
CA ASP A 177 -10.59 8.76 16.75
C ASP A 177 -10.74 7.51 17.63
N ASN A 178 -11.57 6.52 17.24
CA ASN A 178 -11.79 5.33 18.07
C ASN A 178 -10.52 4.51 18.28
N GLU A 179 -9.70 4.36 17.22
CA GLU A 179 -8.51 3.51 17.26
C GLU A 179 -7.22 4.20 16.77
N GLN A 180 -7.24 5.50 16.46
CA GLN A 180 -6.06 6.21 15.92
C GLN A 180 -4.84 6.11 16.84
N ALA A 181 -5.01 6.36 18.13
CA ALA A 181 -3.92 6.30 19.10
C ALA A 181 -3.36 4.87 19.26
N ASN A 182 -4.25 3.87 19.32
CA ASN A 182 -3.89 2.46 19.41
C ASN A 182 -3.16 1.98 18.13
N LEU A 183 -3.67 2.37 16.97
CA LEU A 183 -3.04 2.07 15.68
C LEU A 183 -1.64 2.65 15.59
N LYS A 184 -1.46 3.92 16.01
CA LYS A 184 -0.14 4.55 15.97
C LYS A 184 0.87 3.77 16.80
N LEU A 185 0.54 3.44 18.04
CA LEU A 185 1.42 2.68 18.92
C LEU A 185 1.70 1.27 18.40
N LEU A 186 0.70 0.61 17.81
CA LEU A 186 0.87 -0.68 17.17
C LEU A 186 1.81 -0.60 15.96
N CYS A 187 1.65 0.41 15.12
CA CYS A 187 2.52 0.64 13.97
C CYS A 187 3.95 1.02 14.39
N ASP A 188 4.14 1.82 15.43
CA ASP A 188 5.45 2.11 16.01
C ASP A 188 6.16 0.82 16.44
N LYS A 189 5.43 -0.11 17.08
CA LYS A 189 5.97 -1.43 17.46
C LYS A 189 6.35 -2.29 16.24
N ILE A 190 5.51 -2.30 15.20
CA ILE A 190 5.70 -3.16 14.03
C ILE A 190 6.71 -2.57 13.05
N PHE A 191 6.53 -1.33 12.62
CA PHE A 191 7.35 -0.70 11.59
C PHE A 191 8.57 0.02 12.15
N GLY A 192 8.52 0.42 13.44
CA GLY A 192 9.49 1.26 14.12
C GLY A 192 9.06 2.74 14.09
N GLU A 193 9.15 3.41 15.25
CA GLU A 193 8.78 4.83 15.40
C GLU A 193 9.54 5.74 14.41
N GLY A 194 10.82 5.46 14.17
CA GLY A 194 11.67 6.20 13.24
C GLY A 194 11.26 6.09 11.76
N ASN A 195 10.30 5.20 11.43
CA ASN A 195 9.78 5.03 10.07
C ASN A 195 8.39 5.67 9.87
N LEU A 196 7.90 6.42 10.85
CA LEU A 196 6.68 7.21 10.70
C LEU A 196 6.91 8.31 9.66
N LEU A 197 6.08 8.34 8.62
CA LEU A 197 6.06 9.46 7.66
C LEU A 197 5.35 10.66 8.27
N THR A 198 4.07 10.51 8.57
CA THR A 198 3.24 11.45 9.32
C THR A 198 1.87 10.84 9.60
N THR A 199 1.12 11.50 10.49
CA THR A 199 -0.33 11.35 10.58
C THR A 199 -0.95 12.45 9.74
N PHE A 200 -1.79 12.10 8.77
CA PHE A 200 -2.51 13.04 7.92
C PHE A 200 -3.93 13.23 8.48
N PRO A 201 -4.22 14.33 9.18
CA PRO A 201 -5.60 14.68 9.46
C PRO A 201 -6.30 14.99 8.14
N ARG A 202 -7.50 14.47 7.98
CA ARG A 202 -8.28 14.62 6.78
C ARG A 202 -9.67 15.12 7.12
N LYS A 203 -10.15 16.12 6.39
CA LYS A 203 -11.54 16.55 6.48
C LYS A 203 -12.45 15.45 5.94
N GLY A 204 -13.34 14.96 6.80
CA GLY A 204 -14.42 14.05 6.41
C GLY A 204 -15.64 14.78 5.90
N THR A 205 -16.78 14.13 5.89
CA THR A 205 -18.08 14.76 5.67
C THR A 205 -18.42 15.71 6.84
N GLY A 206 -19.17 16.77 6.56
CA GLY A 206 -19.58 17.76 7.56
C GLY A 206 -20.15 17.10 8.82
N GLY A 207 -19.70 17.55 9.99
CA GLY A 207 -20.10 17.01 11.28
C GLY A 207 -21.61 17.14 11.51
N ARG A 208 -22.15 16.25 12.32
CA ARG A 208 -23.56 16.31 12.71
C ARG A 208 -23.82 17.62 13.47
N GLN A 209 -24.76 18.42 13.02
CA GLN A 209 -25.15 19.69 13.66
C GLN A 209 -25.72 19.49 15.06
N ASP A 210 -26.16 18.28 15.39
CA ASP A 210 -26.75 17.86 16.66
C ASP A 210 -25.75 17.29 17.66
N SER A 211 -24.44 17.41 17.41
CA SER A 211 -23.40 16.99 18.36
C SER A 211 -23.47 17.77 19.66
N LYS A 212 -23.52 17.08 20.79
CA LYS A 212 -23.67 17.69 22.15
C LYS A 212 -22.50 18.62 22.52
N TYR A 213 -21.29 18.32 22.05
CA TYR A 213 -20.07 19.07 22.38
C TYR A 213 -19.43 19.67 21.13
N PHE A 214 -18.68 18.87 20.38
CA PHE A 214 -17.98 19.30 19.15
C PHE A 214 -18.40 18.43 17.98
N ALA A 215 -18.60 19.03 16.81
CA ALA A 215 -18.80 18.29 15.57
C ALA A 215 -17.47 17.70 15.12
N ILE A 216 -17.37 16.36 15.13
CA ILE A 216 -16.20 15.66 14.59
C ILE A 216 -16.32 15.66 13.06
N VAL A 217 -15.40 16.36 12.41
CA VAL A 217 -15.43 16.60 10.95
C VAL A 217 -14.20 16.01 10.26
N HIS A 218 -13.41 15.19 10.94
CA HIS A 218 -12.16 14.67 10.44
C HIS A 218 -11.98 13.19 10.75
N GLU A 219 -11.10 12.57 10.00
CA GLU A 219 -10.52 11.25 10.21
C GLU A 219 -9.01 11.35 9.95
N TYR A 220 -8.28 10.27 10.09
CA TYR A 220 -6.82 10.26 9.94
C TYR A 220 -6.38 9.24 8.91
N ILE A 221 -5.21 9.50 8.32
CA ILE A 221 -4.46 8.49 7.57
C ILE A 221 -3.09 8.38 8.23
N GLN A 222 -2.76 7.19 8.70
CA GLN A 222 -1.48 6.90 9.33
C GLN A 222 -0.50 6.39 8.27
N GLY A 223 0.62 7.09 8.08
CA GLY A 223 1.61 6.74 7.06
C GLY A 223 2.93 6.24 7.64
N TYR A 224 3.40 5.06 7.23
CA TYR A 224 4.70 4.50 7.59
C TYR A 224 5.47 4.03 6.38
N ALA A 225 6.79 4.23 6.37
CA ALA A 225 7.68 3.59 5.44
C ALA A 225 8.18 2.25 6.02
N LYS A 226 8.55 1.29 5.17
CA LYS A 226 9.32 0.13 5.62
C LYS A 226 10.70 0.55 6.09
N ARG A 227 11.33 1.46 5.33
CA ARG A 227 12.61 2.10 5.63
C ARG A 227 12.56 3.56 5.19
N LEU A 228 12.55 4.47 6.14
CA LEU A 228 12.47 5.91 5.85
C LEU A 228 13.68 6.42 5.05
N ASP A 229 14.87 5.85 5.30
CA ASP A 229 16.11 6.18 4.59
C ASP A 229 16.12 5.78 3.11
N LYS A 230 15.17 4.94 2.67
CA LYS A 230 15.00 4.50 1.28
C LYS A 230 13.77 5.10 0.59
N PHE A 231 12.91 5.73 1.37
CA PHE A 231 11.66 6.29 0.85
C PHE A 231 11.91 7.57 0.07
N GLU A 232 11.30 7.66 -1.11
CA GLU A 232 11.30 8.85 -1.96
C GLU A 232 9.86 9.27 -2.22
N SER A 233 9.42 10.36 -1.55
CA SER A 233 8.06 10.86 -1.73
C SER A 233 7.82 11.42 -3.12
N GLY A 234 6.62 11.22 -3.65
CA GLY A 234 6.13 11.97 -4.78
C GLY A 234 6.07 13.47 -4.49
N ARG A 235 6.02 14.26 -5.53
CA ARG A 235 5.97 15.72 -5.42
C ARG A 235 4.84 16.28 -6.28
N MET A 236 4.18 17.33 -5.76
CA MET A 236 3.14 18.05 -6.47
C MET A 236 3.76 19.11 -7.38
N ALA A 237 3.29 19.23 -8.60
CA ALA A 237 3.64 20.35 -9.44
C ALA A 237 3.27 21.67 -8.74
N LYS A 238 4.21 22.59 -8.64
CA LYS A 238 3.94 23.92 -8.13
C LYS A 238 3.34 24.71 -9.27
N GLY A 239 2.08 25.10 -9.14
CA GLY A 239 1.45 25.96 -10.14
C GLY A 239 2.34 27.14 -10.48
N LYS A 240 2.68 27.27 -11.74
CA LYS A 240 3.48 28.38 -12.24
C LYS A 240 2.59 29.61 -12.26
N ASN A 241 2.81 30.55 -11.34
CA ASN A 241 2.14 31.84 -11.36
C ASN A 241 3.16 32.91 -11.72
N PHE A 242 3.23 33.24 -13.00
CA PHE A 242 4.07 34.29 -13.58
C PHE A 242 3.16 35.31 -14.30
N PRO A 243 2.52 36.22 -13.54
CA PRO A 243 1.46 37.08 -14.06
C PRO A 243 1.96 38.21 -14.96
N LEU A 244 3.27 38.49 -14.96
CA LEU A 244 3.87 39.57 -15.73
C LEU A 244 4.52 38.99 -17.00
N PHE A 245 4.60 39.83 -18.05
CA PHE A 245 5.21 39.44 -19.32
C PHE A 245 6.29 40.46 -19.71
N ASP A 246 7.48 39.96 -20.06
CA ASP A 246 8.61 40.76 -20.54
C ASP A 246 8.71 40.60 -22.06
N GLU A 247 8.28 41.62 -22.78
CA GLU A 247 8.32 41.65 -24.26
C GLU A 247 9.74 41.50 -24.81
N SER A 248 10.75 42.02 -24.12
CA SER A 248 12.15 41.99 -24.59
C SER A 248 12.74 40.59 -24.59
N LYS A 249 12.26 39.73 -23.69
CA LYS A 249 12.72 38.34 -23.55
C LYS A 249 11.68 37.31 -24.05
N ASN A 250 10.47 37.78 -24.36
CA ASN A 250 9.32 36.91 -24.70
C ASN A 250 9.06 35.83 -23.65
N LEU A 251 9.13 36.19 -22.36
CA LEU A 251 8.97 35.27 -21.23
C LEU A 251 8.03 35.87 -20.18
N HIS A 252 7.25 34.99 -19.58
CA HIS A 252 6.51 35.35 -18.38
C HIS A 252 7.43 35.39 -17.15
N TYR A 253 7.15 36.30 -16.21
CA TYR A 253 7.91 36.42 -14.97
C TYR A 253 7.02 36.84 -13.80
N LYS A 254 7.57 36.70 -12.60
CA LYS A 254 7.04 37.26 -11.35
C LYS A 254 8.12 38.08 -10.66
N THR A 255 7.69 38.98 -9.79
CA THR A 255 8.61 39.75 -8.96
C THR A 255 8.71 39.17 -7.56
N GLN A 256 9.91 39.17 -7.01
CA GLN A 256 10.20 38.85 -5.63
C GLN A 256 10.99 39.97 -4.97
N LEU A 257 10.60 40.36 -3.75
CA LEU A 257 11.26 41.43 -3.02
C LEU A 257 12.74 41.11 -2.80
N LEU A 258 13.64 41.99 -3.16
CA LEU A 258 15.08 41.84 -2.98
C LEU A 258 15.54 42.03 -1.54
N ARG A 259 14.77 42.75 -0.72
CA ARG A 259 14.98 42.79 0.72
C ARG A 259 14.64 41.44 1.36
N LYS A 260 15.52 40.97 2.24
CA LYS A 260 15.34 39.69 2.93
C LYS A 260 14.25 39.75 4.02
N TRP A 261 13.56 38.63 4.25
CA TRP A 261 12.58 38.43 5.29
C TRP A 261 13.01 37.28 6.24
N GLY A 262 12.42 37.25 7.45
CA GLY A 262 12.64 36.19 8.44
C GLY A 262 13.80 36.48 9.38
N ASP A 263 14.19 35.49 10.18
CA ASP A 263 15.08 35.63 11.34
C ASP A 263 16.45 36.22 11.03
N ASN A 264 16.94 36.08 9.80
CA ASN A 264 18.25 36.61 9.35
C ASN A 264 18.10 37.85 8.44
N SER A 265 17.04 38.63 8.59
CA SER A 265 16.76 39.79 7.72
C SER A 265 17.40 41.07 8.20
N ARG A 266 17.89 41.14 9.44
CA ARG A 266 18.49 42.34 10.04
C ARG A 266 19.94 42.53 9.63
N ARG A 267 20.37 43.81 9.51
CA ARG A 267 21.75 44.20 9.21
C ARG A 267 22.76 43.57 10.17
N GLU A 268 22.41 43.51 11.48
CA GLU A 268 23.27 42.93 12.52
C GLU A 268 23.75 41.52 12.16
N ASN A 269 22.85 40.70 11.62
CA ASN A 269 23.15 39.32 11.23
C ASN A 269 23.94 39.20 9.92
N ARG A 270 23.86 40.23 9.05
CA ARG A 270 24.47 40.22 7.71
C ARG A 270 24.91 41.63 7.27
N PRO A 271 25.90 42.24 7.93
CA PRO A 271 26.28 43.64 7.70
C PRO A 271 26.77 43.90 6.27
N ASN A 272 27.41 42.94 5.63
CA ASN A 272 27.91 43.07 4.24
C ASN A 272 26.79 43.12 3.19
N LEU A 273 25.55 42.82 3.57
CA LEU A 273 24.36 42.86 2.70
C LEU A 273 23.55 44.15 2.92
N PHE A 274 24.02 45.07 3.73
CA PHE A 274 23.47 46.40 3.89
C PHE A 274 24.29 47.40 3.11
N TYR A 275 23.77 47.82 1.96
CA TYR A 275 24.41 48.80 1.07
C TYR A 275 23.34 49.53 0.24
N PRO A 276 23.57 50.75 -0.25
CA PRO A 276 22.62 51.46 -1.08
C PRO A 276 22.60 50.92 -2.52
N ILE A 277 21.39 50.92 -3.10
CA ILE A 277 21.18 50.88 -4.54
C ILE A 277 20.84 52.30 -4.98
N TYR A 278 21.53 52.80 -5.96
CA TYR A 278 21.33 54.14 -6.53
C TYR A 278 20.39 54.00 -7.73
N TYR A 279 19.29 54.77 -7.75
CA TYR A 279 18.26 54.70 -8.77
C TYR A 279 17.93 56.06 -9.33
N ASN A 280 18.01 56.23 -10.66
CA ASN A 280 17.54 57.41 -11.35
C ASN A 280 16.07 57.25 -11.75
N THR A 281 15.20 58.04 -11.17
CA THR A 281 13.75 57.95 -11.39
C THR A 281 13.31 58.40 -12.78
N SER A 282 14.13 59.20 -13.48
CA SER A 282 13.86 59.72 -14.82
C SER A 282 14.33 58.78 -15.92
N THR A 283 15.57 58.28 -15.82
CA THR A 283 16.14 57.34 -16.81
C THR A 283 15.86 55.87 -16.51
N LYS A 284 15.36 55.55 -15.29
CA LYS A 284 15.14 54.21 -14.75
C LYS A 284 16.44 53.37 -14.64
N GLU A 285 17.57 54.00 -14.64
CA GLU A 285 18.88 53.38 -14.45
C GLU A 285 19.15 53.16 -12.98
N PHE A 286 19.87 52.10 -12.66
CA PHE A 286 20.33 51.82 -11.31
C PHE A 286 21.82 51.40 -11.30
N SER A 287 22.50 51.70 -10.20
CA SER A 287 23.91 51.47 -10.02
C SER A 287 24.24 51.16 -8.56
N LEU A 288 25.39 50.56 -8.29
CA LEU A 288 25.96 50.43 -6.95
C LEU A 288 26.95 51.55 -6.62
N SER A 289 27.25 52.41 -7.58
CA SER A 289 28.12 53.58 -7.40
C SER A 289 27.29 54.86 -7.35
N LYS A 290 27.65 55.76 -6.43
CA LYS A 290 26.94 57.03 -6.25
C LYS A 290 27.10 57.90 -7.48
N SER A 291 26.00 58.44 -8.00
CA SER A 291 25.97 59.36 -9.13
C SER A 291 25.05 60.53 -8.85
N LYS A 292 25.30 61.66 -9.54
CA LYS A 292 24.47 62.86 -9.42
C LYS A 292 23.05 62.56 -9.94
N ASN A 293 22.04 62.98 -9.21
CA ASN A 293 20.61 62.78 -9.54
C ASN A 293 20.08 61.35 -9.33
N PHE A 294 20.77 60.48 -8.57
CA PHE A 294 20.30 59.18 -8.19
C PHE A 294 19.77 59.17 -6.75
N LEU A 295 18.63 58.52 -6.53
CA LEU A 295 18.03 58.26 -5.22
C LEU A 295 18.76 57.09 -4.55
N GLU A 296 19.07 57.21 -3.26
CA GLU A 296 19.64 56.12 -2.48
C GLU A 296 18.55 55.27 -1.88
N ILE A 297 18.56 53.97 -2.18
CA ILE A 297 17.59 52.99 -1.66
C ILE A 297 18.32 51.99 -0.77
N TYR A 298 17.97 51.96 0.51
CA TYR A 298 18.49 51.02 1.50
C TYR A 298 17.46 49.91 1.82
N PRO A 299 17.90 48.73 2.27
CA PRO A 299 17.01 47.62 2.63
C PRO A 299 16.39 47.82 4.01
N MET A 300 15.63 48.88 4.21
CA MET A 300 14.97 49.17 5.49
C MET A 300 13.80 48.23 5.73
N LEU A 301 13.68 47.70 6.96
CA LEU A 301 12.53 46.88 7.39
C LEU A 301 11.35 47.78 7.73
N ASP A 302 11.63 48.86 8.44
CA ASP A 302 10.73 49.97 8.74
C ASP A 302 11.56 51.27 8.91
N LEU A 303 10.97 52.34 9.42
CA LEU A 303 11.60 53.63 9.58
C LEU A 303 12.86 53.61 10.45
N ASN A 304 12.94 52.67 11.41
CA ASN A 304 14.02 52.63 12.42
C ASN A 304 14.86 51.34 12.37
N ASN A 305 14.42 50.34 11.58
CA ASN A 305 15.08 49.05 11.56
C ASN A 305 15.75 48.78 10.22
N GLU A 306 17.07 48.59 10.28
CA GLU A 306 17.89 48.26 9.12
C GLU A 306 17.83 46.77 8.78
N GLY A 307 17.48 46.46 7.54
CA GLY A 307 17.45 45.13 7.01
C GLY A 307 18.70 44.74 6.22
N CYS A 308 18.58 43.79 5.33
CA CYS A 308 19.64 43.44 4.38
C CYS A 308 19.06 42.98 3.04
N TRP A 309 19.86 43.09 1.99
CA TRP A 309 19.51 42.51 0.69
C TRP A 309 19.66 41.00 0.69
N ARG A 310 19.04 40.37 -0.26
CA ARG A 310 19.20 38.91 -0.50
C ARG A 310 20.55 38.61 -1.16
N TRP A 311 21.10 39.55 -1.90
CA TRP A 311 22.31 39.41 -2.71
C TRP A 311 23.43 40.31 -2.24
N GLY A 312 24.66 39.84 -2.42
CA GLY A 312 25.85 40.68 -2.29
C GLY A 312 26.03 41.61 -3.49
N LYS A 313 26.89 42.61 -3.35
CA LYS A 313 27.12 43.65 -4.38
C LYS A 313 27.46 43.05 -5.76
N LYS A 314 28.34 42.06 -5.82
CA LYS A 314 28.72 41.38 -7.07
C LYS A 314 27.53 40.74 -7.78
N THR A 315 26.73 39.96 -7.05
CA THR A 315 25.51 39.32 -7.60
C THR A 315 24.47 40.35 -8.03
N MET A 316 24.34 41.46 -7.26
CA MET A 316 23.44 42.56 -7.59
C MET A 316 23.85 43.24 -8.91
N GLU A 317 25.12 43.48 -9.10
CA GLU A 317 25.69 44.12 -10.31
C GLU A 317 25.48 43.21 -11.54
N GLU A 318 25.77 41.93 -11.41
CA GLU A 318 25.49 40.94 -12.45
C GLU A 318 24.00 40.88 -12.80
N ALA A 319 23.12 40.96 -11.80
CA ALA A 319 21.67 40.96 -11.99
C ALA A 319 21.17 42.22 -12.70
N PHE A 320 21.81 43.39 -12.43
CA PHE A 320 21.53 44.61 -13.16
C PHE A 320 21.82 44.45 -14.65
N HIS A 321 23.02 43.95 -15.00
CA HIS A 321 23.41 43.75 -16.40
C HIS A 321 22.52 42.71 -17.11
N LYS A 322 22.01 41.74 -16.40
CA LYS A 322 21.07 40.70 -16.95
C LYS A 322 19.63 41.18 -17.02
N GLY A 323 19.31 42.39 -16.55
CA GLY A 323 17.93 42.89 -16.49
C GLY A 323 17.01 42.08 -15.53
N LEU A 324 17.61 41.54 -14.46
CA LEU A 324 16.89 40.72 -13.47
C LEU A 324 16.38 41.55 -12.28
N VAL A 325 16.65 42.86 -12.26
CA VAL A 325 16.18 43.76 -11.20
C VAL A 325 15.15 44.73 -11.76
N GLU A 326 14.08 44.92 -11.01
CA GLU A 326 13.04 45.89 -11.28
C GLU A 326 12.79 46.73 -10.03
N ILE A 327 12.67 48.03 -10.19
CA ILE A 327 12.38 48.95 -9.09
C ILE A 327 10.98 49.50 -9.27
N GLN A 328 10.10 49.19 -8.33
CA GLN A 328 8.70 49.59 -8.35
C GLN A 328 8.38 50.53 -7.18
N LYS A 329 7.35 51.34 -7.35
CA LYS A 329 6.81 52.21 -6.30
C LYS A 329 5.76 51.47 -5.50
N ASN A 330 5.90 51.38 -4.18
CA ASN A 330 4.89 50.79 -3.31
C ASN A 330 3.68 51.74 -3.10
N ARG A 331 2.67 51.29 -2.38
CA ARG A 331 1.47 52.08 -2.06
C ARG A 331 1.78 53.36 -1.23
N LYS A 332 2.92 53.38 -0.52
CA LYS A 332 3.37 54.53 0.27
C LYS A 332 4.24 55.51 -0.52
N GLY A 333 4.47 55.22 -1.79
CA GLY A 333 5.27 56.06 -2.67
C GLY A 333 6.77 55.78 -2.61
N GLU A 334 7.23 54.75 -1.89
CA GLU A 334 8.65 54.39 -1.75
C GLU A 334 9.11 53.50 -2.89
N TRP A 335 10.31 53.69 -3.36
CA TRP A 335 10.93 52.87 -4.41
C TRP A 335 11.54 51.60 -3.82
N ILE A 336 11.10 50.42 -4.30
CA ILE A 336 11.49 49.13 -3.77
C ILE A 336 12.04 48.24 -4.88
N PRO A 337 13.24 47.67 -4.71
CA PRO A 337 13.84 46.75 -5.66
C PRO A 337 13.22 45.34 -5.54
N TYR A 338 12.94 44.77 -6.68
CA TYR A 338 12.44 43.40 -6.86
C TYR A 338 13.35 42.63 -7.82
N GLU A 339 13.46 41.33 -7.58
CA GLU A 339 14.03 40.36 -8.50
C GLU A 339 12.99 39.97 -9.53
N ARG A 340 13.31 39.94 -10.81
CA ARG A 340 12.53 39.30 -11.86
C ARG A 340 12.88 37.82 -11.95
N ILE A 341 11.94 36.96 -11.61
CA ILE A 341 12.06 35.50 -11.75
C ILE A 341 11.29 35.11 -12.98
N TYR A 342 11.96 34.69 -14.03
CA TYR A 342 11.32 34.26 -15.29
C TYR A 342 10.85 32.83 -15.20
N ASP A 343 9.77 32.52 -15.90
CA ASP A 343 9.33 31.15 -16.10
C ASP A 343 10.36 30.41 -16.94
N ASN A 344 10.88 29.34 -16.38
CA ASN A 344 11.74 28.40 -17.12
C ASN A 344 10.87 27.23 -17.57
N PRO A 345 10.51 27.09 -18.86
CA PRO A 345 9.68 26.00 -19.34
C PRO A 345 10.34 24.64 -19.13
N ASN A 346 11.66 24.58 -18.97
CA ASN A 346 12.41 23.35 -18.75
C ASN A 346 12.57 22.98 -17.27
N GLU A 347 12.08 23.81 -16.34
CA GLU A 347 12.22 23.59 -14.91
C GLU A 347 10.83 23.37 -14.29
N GLU A 348 10.51 22.11 -13.98
CA GLU A 348 9.32 21.77 -13.23
C GLU A 348 9.54 22.12 -11.75
N SER A 349 9.01 23.26 -11.33
CA SER A 349 8.98 23.62 -9.91
C SER A 349 7.99 22.71 -9.19
N THR A 350 8.47 21.89 -8.26
CA THR A 350 7.66 21.01 -7.45
C THR A 350 7.66 21.39 -5.97
N LYS A 351 6.63 20.99 -5.24
CA LYS A 351 6.52 21.12 -3.78
C LYS A 351 6.12 19.80 -3.14
N PRO A 352 6.47 19.54 -1.87
CA PRO A 352 5.94 18.38 -1.15
C PRO A 352 4.43 18.48 -1.01
N TYR A 353 3.76 17.32 -0.89
CA TYR A 353 2.35 17.26 -0.52
C TYR A 353 2.15 17.77 0.92
N SER A 354 0.97 18.37 1.18
CA SER A 354 0.58 18.78 2.53
C SER A 354 0.25 17.54 3.38
N SER A 355 0.59 17.59 4.65
CA SER A 355 0.10 16.61 5.63
C SER A 355 -1.37 16.83 6.01
N TRP A 356 -1.98 17.95 5.66
CA TRP A 356 -3.39 18.25 5.84
C TRP A 356 -4.15 18.04 4.53
N ILE A 357 -5.25 17.27 4.58
CA ILE A 357 -6.09 16.96 3.41
C ILE A 357 -7.51 17.48 3.68
N ASP A 358 -7.87 18.62 3.09
CA ASP A 358 -9.15 19.30 3.33
C ASP A 358 -9.98 19.55 2.05
N ASP A 359 -9.42 19.21 0.89
CA ASP A 359 -9.96 19.50 -0.44
C ASP A 359 -10.63 18.29 -1.12
N ILE A 360 -10.77 17.14 -0.42
CA ILE A 360 -11.40 15.91 -0.93
C ILE A 360 -12.60 15.54 -0.05
N ASP A 361 -13.80 15.55 -0.61
CA ASP A 361 -15.04 15.22 0.08
C ASP A 361 -15.36 13.72 -0.03
N ASN A 362 -15.79 13.10 1.09
CA ASN A 362 -16.21 11.69 1.11
C ASN A 362 -17.46 11.41 0.27
N SER A 363 -18.35 12.39 0.09
CA SER A 363 -19.59 12.21 -0.67
C SER A 363 -19.35 11.88 -2.15
N THR A 364 -18.21 12.30 -2.70
CA THR A 364 -17.82 11.99 -4.09
C THR A 364 -17.65 10.49 -4.31
N GLY A 365 -17.12 9.75 -3.31
CA GLY A 365 -16.98 8.30 -3.36
C GLY A 365 -18.33 7.59 -3.45
N SER A 366 -19.29 7.98 -2.60
CA SER A 366 -20.64 7.39 -2.57
C SER A 366 -21.43 7.71 -3.84
N SER A 367 -21.33 8.96 -4.33
CA SER A 367 -22.01 9.38 -5.55
C SER A 367 -21.50 8.62 -6.78
N LEU A 368 -20.16 8.46 -6.88
CA LEU A 368 -19.54 7.74 -7.98
C LEU A 368 -19.86 6.22 -7.93
N LEU A 369 -19.82 5.61 -6.75
CA LEU A 369 -20.16 4.18 -6.63
C LEU A 369 -21.60 3.92 -7.03
N LYS A 370 -22.54 4.79 -6.59
CA LYS A 370 -23.95 4.72 -6.97
C LYS A 370 -24.14 4.90 -8.48
N GLU A 371 -23.39 5.76 -9.12
CA GLU A 371 -23.41 5.95 -10.57
C GLU A 371 -22.96 4.67 -11.29
N ILE A 372 -21.87 4.05 -10.84
CA ILE A 372 -21.30 2.86 -11.46
C ILE A 372 -22.21 1.63 -11.25
N LEU A 373 -22.60 1.34 -10.02
CA LEU A 373 -23.32 0.10 -9.67
C LEU A 373 -24.85 0.25 -9.74
N GLN A 374 -25.36 1.48 -9.60
CA GLN A 374 -26.81 1.77 -9.54
C GLN A 374 -27.55 1.09 -8.39
N THR A 375 -26.79 0.63 -7.38
CA THR A 375 -27.25 -0.03 -6.17
C THR A 375 -26.77 0.74 -4.92
N HIS A 376 -27.35 0.43 -3.76
CA HIS A 376 -26.99 1.06 -2.48
C HIS A 376 -26.25 0.12 -1.53
N ASP A 377 -25.68 -0.97 -2.03
CA ASP A 377 -25.26 -2.11 -1.23
C ASP A 377 -23.97 -1.93 -0.45
N PHE A 378 -23.26 -0.79 -0.58
CA PHE A 378 -22.03 -0.52 0.16
C PHE A 378 -22.01 0.87 0.77
N SER A 379 -21.79 0.95 2.08
CA SER A 379 -21.73 2.20 2.85
C SER A 379 -20.29 2.75 2.88
N TYR A 380 -20.17 4.07 2.69
CA TYR A 380 -18.93 4.84 2.88
C TYR A 380 -17.72 4.44 2.01
N PRO A 381 -17.88 4.29 0.67
CA PRO A 381 -16.73 4.07 -0.19
C PRO A 381 -15.80 5.29 -0.16
N LYS A 382 -14.48 5.05 -0.11
CA LYS A 382 -13.50 6.14 -0.17
C LYS A 382 -13.51 6.82 -1.55
N PRO A 383 -13.24 8.13 -1.61
CA PRO A 383 -13.11 8.86 -2.87
C PRO A 383 -11.92 8.36 -3.71
N VAL A 384 -12.10 8.29 -5.02
CA VAL A 384 -11.02 7.93 -5.95
C VAL A 384 -9.86 8.92 -5.88
N ASP A 385 -10.16 10.22 -5.78
CA ASP A 385 -9.17 11.30 -5.69
C ASP A 385 -8.27 11.18 -4.44
N LEU A 386 -8.80 10.60 -3.34
CA LEU A 386 -8.01 10.35 -2.15
C LEU A 386 -6.94 9.29 -2.42
N ILE A 387 -7.35 8.19 -3.03
CA ILE A 387 -6.44 7.09 -3.34
C ILE A 387 -5.44 7.50 -4.43
N ASP A 388 -5.89 8.24 -5.43
CA ASP A 388 -5.02 8.86 -6.43
C ASP A 388 -3.90 9.70 -5.77
N ARG A 389 -4.28 10.59 -4.84
CA ARG A 389 -3.32 11.40 -4.08
C ARG A 389 -2.36 10.55 -3.27
N ILE A 390 -2.84 9.51 -2.57
CA ILE A 390 -1.99 8.60 -1.79
C ILE A 390 -0.98 7.91 -2.70
N ILE A 391 -1.39 7.40 -3.85
CA ILE A 391 -0.49 6.74 -4.80
C ILE A 391 0.56 7.73 -5.33
N ARG A 392 0.16 8.93 -5.73
CA ARG A 392 1.07 9.97 -6.24
C ARG A 392 2.09 10.44 -5.19
N MET A 393 1.67 10.59 -3.93
CA MET A 393 2.62 11.02 -2.88
C MET A 393 3.51 9.88 -2.39
N SER A 394 3.14 8.62 -2.66
CA SER A 394 3.90 7.43 -2.26
C SER A 394 5.12 7.18 -3.14
N SER A 395 5.08 7.56 -4.41
CA SER A 395 6.16 7.27 -5.36
C SER A 395 6.05 8.13 -6.61
N MET A 396 7.21 8.51 -7.15
CA MET A 396 7.32 9.11 -8.49
C MET A 396 7.33 8.05 -9.61
N GLN A 397 7.48 6.76 -9.27
CA GLN A 397 7.55 5.68 -10.26
C GLN A 397 6.17 5.35 -10.82
N LYS A 398 6.13 5.08 -12.13
CA LYS A 398 4.90 4.74 -12.85
C LYS A 398 4.66 3.23 -13.00
N SER A 399 5.47 2.41 -12.32
CA SER A 399 5.43 0.94 -12.37
C SER A 399 5.37 0.31 -10.97
N THR A 400 4.63 0.93 -10.05
CA THR A 400 4.48 0.48 -8.67
C THR A 400 3.49 -0.66 -8.53
N VAL A 401 3.73 -1.55 -7.57
CA VAL A 401 2.78 -2.59 -7.15
C VAL A 401 2.04 -2.10 -5.90
N ILE A 402 0.72 -2.03 -6.01
CA ILE A 402 -0.19 -1.50 -5.01
C ILE A 402 -1.00 -2.64 -4.42
N LEU A 403 -1.10 -2.72 -3.09
CA LEU A 403 -1.91 -3.70 -2.38
C LEU A 403 -2.94 -3.01 -1.49
N ASP A 404 -4.17 -3.48 -1.57
CA ASP A 404 -5.24 -3.12 -0.64
C ASP A 404 -5.92 -4.39 -0.14
N PHE A 405 -5.68 -4.74 1.13
CA PHE A 405 -6.24 -5.97 1.72
C PHE A 405 -7.46 -5.74 2.63
N PHE A 406 -8.05 -4.55 2.52
CA PHE A 406 -9.38 -4.20 2.97
C PHE A 406 -10.11 -3.45 1.85
N ALA A 407 -10.17 -4.09 0.67
CA ALA A 407 -10.53 -3.43 -0.58
C ALA A 407 -11.93 -2.80 -0.59
N GLY A 408 -12.87 -3.28 0.24
CA GLY A 408 -14.21 -2.73 0.34
C GLY A 408 -14.89 -2.61 -1.02
N SER A 409 -15.13 -1.39 -1.47
CA SER A 409 -15.72 -1.16 -2.80
C SER A 409 -14.72 -1.21 -3.96
N GLY A 410 -13.43 -1.50 -3.73
CA GLY A 410 -12.42 -1.60 -4.78
C GLY A 410 -11.96 -0.26 -5.37
N THR A 411 -12.03 0.82 -4.61
CA THR A 411 -11.63 2.17 -5.04
C THR A 411 -10.17 2.23 -5.47
N THR A 412 -9.31 1.46 -4.82
CA THR A 412 -7.86 1.45 -5.06
C THR A 412 -7.50 1.00 -6.47
N LEU A 413 -8.20 -0.02 -7.00
CA LEU A 413 -8.00 -0.45 -8.39
C LEU A 413 -8.52 0.61 -9.38
N HIS A 414 -9.69 1.21 -9.13
CA HIS A 414 -10.22 2.29 -9.97
C HIS A 414 -9.24 3.48 -10.05
N ALA A 415 -8.68 3.94 -8.94
CA ALA A 415 -7.68 4.99 -8.91
C ALA A 415 -6.41 4.60 -9.70
N THR A 416 -5.96 3.35 -9.55
CA THR A 416 -4.80 2.83 -10.28
C THR A 416 -5.01 2.84 -11.80
N LEU A 417 -6.19 2.44 -12.26
CA LEU A 417 -6.55 2.46 -13.68
C LEU A 417 -6.59 3.89 -14.24
N ASN A 418 -7.17 4.83 -13.50
CA ASN A 418 -7.18 6.24 -13.88
C ASN A 418 -5.77 6.79 -14.04
N LEU A 419 -4.88 6.54 -13.07
CA LEU A 419 -3.49 6.97 -13.11
C LEU A 419 -2.73 6.38 -14.30
N ASN A 420 -2.92 5.08 -14.56
CA ASN A 420 -2.28 4.42 -15.71
C ASN A 420 -2.75 5.00 -17.04
N LYS A 421 -4.03 5.37 -17.17
CA LYS A 421 -4.58 6.02 -18.35
C LYS A 421 -4.04 7.44 -18.51
N GLU A 422 -3.94 8.20 -17.42
CA GLU A 422 -3.52 9.61 -17.42
C GLU A 422 -2.04 9.76 -17.83
N ASP A 423 -1.16 8.99 -17.20
CA ASP A 423 0.29 9.19 -17.31
C ASP A 423 1.02 8.09 -18.08
N GLY A 424 0.29 7.12 -18.65
CA GLY A 424 0.83 5.99 -19.39
C GLY A 424 1.56 4.97 -18.49
N GLY A 425 1.30 4.96 -17.19
CA GLY A 425 1.96 4.09 -16.21
C GLY A 425 1.63 2.61 -16.34
N ASN A 426 2.43 1.77 -15.68
CA ASN A 426 2.31 0.31 -15.61
C ASN A 426 2.06 -0.16 -14.17
N ARG A 427 1.32 0.64 -13.38
CA ARG A 427 1.00 0.27 -11.99
C ARG A 427 0.11 -0.96 -11.97
N ARG A 428 0.39 -1.86 -11.05
CA ARG A 428 -0.39 -3.06 -10.80
C ARG A 428 -1.09 -2.95 -9.45
N CYS A 429 -2.36 -3.35 -9.38
CA CYS A 429 -3.12 -3.35 -8.15
C CYS A 429 -3.53 -4.78 -7.78
N ILE A 430 -3.36 -5.12 -6.51
CA ILE A 430 -3.83 -6.37 -5.89
C ILE A 430 -4.85 -5.97 -4.83
N LEU A 431 -6.07 -6.45 -4.97
CA LEU A 431 -7.14 -6.26 -4.00
C LEU A 431 -7.42 -7.57 -3.26
N VAL A 432 -7.63 -7.48 -1.95
CA VAL A 432 -8.13 -8.61 -1.16
C VAL A 432 -9.40 -8.17 -0.46
N GLN A 433 -10.46 -8.96 -0.62
CA GLN A 433 -11.75 -8.71 0.02
C GLN A 433 -12.38 -10.00 0.49
N GLN A 434 -12.82 -10.01 1.74
CA GLN A 434 -13.54 -11.12 2.33
C GLN A 434 -15.00 -11.13 1.84
N SER A 435 -15.55 -12.34 1.64
CA SER A 435 -16.98 -12.55 1.48
C SER A 435 -17.61 -12.64 2.87
N GLU A 436 -18.34 -11.63 3.29
CA GLU A 436 -19.04 -11.61 4.57
C GLU A 436 -20.55 -11.76 4.35
N GLY A 437 -21.17 -12.72 5.07
CA GLY A 437 -22.61 -12.93 5.10
C GLY A 437 -23.26 -13.35 3.77
N GLU A 438 -24.56 -13.11 3.65
CA GLU A 438 -25.34 -13.41 2.43
C GLU A 438 -24.99 -12.47 1.26
N ASN A 439 -24.43 -11.28 1.57
CA ASN A 439 -23.97 -10.30 0.58
C ASN A 439 -22.47 -10.48 0.34
N ASN A 440 -22.11 -11.18 -0.75
CA ASN A 440 -20.71 -11.31 -1.16
C ASN A 440 -20.17 -9.95 -1.66
N ILE A 441 -19.65 -9.11 -0.73
CA ILE A 441 -19.09 -7.79 -1.05
C ILE A 441 -18.00 -7.90 -2.11
N CYS A 442 -17.14 -8.91 -2.04
CA CYS A 442 -16.07 -9.10 -3.01
C CYS A 442 -16.60 -9.24 -4.43
N GLU A 443 -17.63 -10.04 -4.63
CA GLU A 443 -18.19 -10.31 -5.94
C GLU A 443 -19.15 -9.20 -6.40
N CYS A 444 -20.12 -8.85 -5.53
CA CYS A 444 -21.20 -7.94 -5.92
C CYS A 444 -20.78 -6.46 -5.97
N VAL A 445 -19.75 -6.08 -5.20
CA VAL A 445 -19.32 -4.68 -5.11
C VAL A 445 -17.90 -4.52 -5.65
N THR A 446 -16.90 -5.16 -5.04
CA THR A 446 -15.47 -4.96 -5.39
C THR A 446 -15.20 -5.33 -6.84
N TYR A 447 -15.57 -6.55 -7.23
CA TYR A 447 -15.37 -7.07 -8.59
C TYR A 447 -16.25 -6.33 -9.59
N GLU A 448 -17.55 -6.22 -9.33
CA GLU A 448 -18.52 -5.65 -10.28
C GLU A 448 -18.22 -4.18 -10.58
N ARG A 449 -17.85 -3.37 -9.57
CA ARG A 449 -17.37 -2.00 -9.78
C ARG A 449 -16.20 -1.97 -10.75
N ASN A 450 -15.16 -2.77 -10.49
CA ASN A 450 -13.94 -2.74 -11.29
C ASN A 450 -14.17 -3.32 -12.69
N ARG A 451 -15.00 -4.34 -12.82
CA ARG A 451 -15.43 -4.87 -14.12
C ARG A 451 -16.09 -3.78 -14.97
N ARG A 452 -17.05 -3.03 -14.39
CA ARG A 452 -17.71 -1.91 -15.08
C ARG A 452 -16.74 -0.79 -15.45
N VAL A 453 -15.84 -0.44 -14.56
CA VAL A 453 -14.81 0.58 -14.82
C VAL A 453 -13.88 0.15 -15.95
N MET A 454 -13.50 -1.12 -16.02
CA MET A 454 -12.61 -1.65 -17.06
C MET A 454 -13.33 -1.85 -18.41
N CYS A 455 -14.53 -2.40 -18.39
CA CYS A 455 -15.28 -2.75 -19.62
C CYS A 455 -16.20 -1.64 -20.13
N GLY A 456 -16.45 -0.62 -19.32
CA GLY A 456 -17.45 0.40 -19.58
C GLY A 456 -18.83 0.06 -18.99
N TYR A 457 -19.65 1.07 -18.77
CA TYR A 457 -20.98 0.95 -18.18
C TYR A 457 -21.93 2.03 -18.71
N THR A 458 -23.21 1.85 -18.46
CA THR A 458 -24.21 2.88 -18.70
C THR A 458 -24.49 3.58 -17.37
N SER A 459 -24.32 4.91 -17.32
CA SER A 459 -24.58 5.70 -16.12
C SER A 459 -26.06 5.69 -15.72
N ALA A 460 -26.39 6.11 -14.51
CA ALA A 460 -27.78 6.27 -14.07
C ALA A 460 -28.58 7.27 -14.93
N LYS A 461 -27.90 8.14 -15.69
CA LYS A 461 -28.50 9.08 -16.63
C LYS A 461 -28.72 8.51 -18.03
N GLY A 462 -28.35 7.24 -18.25
CA GLY A 462 -28.43 6.58 -19.56
C GLY A 462 -27.25 6.88 -20.50
N GLU A 463 -26.21 7.58 -20.04
CA GLU A 463 -25.04 7.90 -20.83
C GLU A 463 -24.05 6.73 -20.80
N ARG A 464 -23.47 6.39 -21.96
CA ARG A 464 -22.44 5.34 -22.03
C ARG A 464 -21.10 5.91 -21.57
N VAL A 465 -20.54 5.30 -20.54
CA VAL A 465 -19.17 5.57 -20.07
C VAL A 465 -18.24 4.50 -20.64
N GLU A 466 -17.23 4.94 -21.39
CA GLU A 466 -16.23 4.03 -21.97
C GLU A 466 -15.34 3.42 -20.88
N GLY A 467 -14.98 2.14 -21.05
CA GLY A 467 -14.08 1.45 -20.16
C GLY A 467 -12.65 2.01 -20.18
N LEU A 468 -11.99 1.93 -19.06
CA LEU A 468 -10.57 2.26 -18.95
C LEU A 468 -9.69 1.20 -19.61
N GLY A 469 -10.19 -0.03 -19.76
CA GLY A 469 -9.44 -1.17 -20.29
C GLY A 469 -8.52 -1.82 -19.24
N GLY A 470 -7.57 -2.62 -19.71
CA GLY A 470 -6.66 -3.41 -18.88
C GLY A 470 -7.09 -4.87 -18.77
N SER A 471 -6.45 -5.63 -17.90
CA SER A 471 -6.76 -7.04 -17.63
C SER A 471 -6.80 -7.33 -16.14
N LEU A 472 -7.59 -8.34 -15.75
CA LEU A 472 -7.83 -8.72 -14.35
C LEU A 472 -7.83 -10.23 -14.22
N LYS A 473 -7.13 -10.74 -13.20
CA LYS A 473 -7.23 -12.11 -12.72
C LYS A 473 -7.97 -12.16 -11.38
N TYR A 474 -8.81 -13.15 -11.21
CA TYR A 474 -9.62 -13.35 -10.02
C TYR A 474 -9.27 -14.67 -9.35
N TYR A 475 -8.94 -14.62 -8.08
CA TYR A 475 -8.59 -15.78 -7.27
C TYR A 475 -9.50 -15.89 -6.04
N LYS A 476 -9.65 -17.12 -5.52
CA LYS A 476 -10.21 -17.39 -4.19
C LYS A 476 -9.13 -18.02 -3.31
N THR A 477 -9.20 -17.75 -2.01
CA THR A 477 -8.39 -18.49 -1.04
C THR A 477 -8.98 -19.88 -0.88
N GLY A 478 -8.16 -20.90 -1.14
CA GLY A 478 -8.44 -22.30 -0.88
C GLY A 478 -7.52 -22.86 0.19
N PHE A 479 -7.69 -24.11 0.54
CA PHE A 479 -6.87 -24.80 1.54
C PHE A 479 -6.50 -26.20 1.07
N VAL A 480 -5.30 -26.64 1.45
CA VAL A 480 -4.82 -28.00 1.22
C VAL A 480 -4.35 -28.63 2.51
N GLY A 481 -4.35 -29.96 2.54
CA GLY A 481 -3.87 -30.73 3.66
C GLY A 481 -4.85 -30.82 4.84
N LYS A 482 -4.45 -31.60 5.83
CA LYS A 482 -5.15 -31.81 7.10
C LYS A 482 -4.32 -31.41 8.31
N HIS A 483 -3.07 -30.99 8.09
CA HIS A 483 -2.12 -30.65 9.13
C HIS A 483 -1.57 -29.24 8.90
N PRO A 484 -1.23 -28.51 9.97
CA PRO A 484 -0.61 -27.19 9.84
C PRO A 484 0.72 -27.27 9.09
N SER A 485 1.13 -26.16 8.50
CA SER A 485 2.36 -26.08 7.69
C SER A 485 3.62 -26.56 8.46
N LYS A 486 3.65 -26.44 9.79
CA LYS A 486 4.75 -26.94 10.64
C LYS A 486 4.88 -28.46 10.63
N ASN A 487 3.75 -29.17 10.56
CA ASN A 487 3.65 -30.63 10.67
C ASN A 487 3.05 -31.27 9.40
N ALA A 488 3.21 -30.60 8.24
CA ALA A 488 2.67 -31.07 6.97
C ALA A 488 3.14 -32.52 6.67
N SER A 489 2.17 -33.42 6.47
CA SER A 489 2.43 -34.81 6.07
C SER A 489 2.91 -34.88 4.63
N ASP A 490 3.36 -36.06 4.20
CA ASP A 490 3.76 -36.26 2.80
C ASP A 490 2.57 -36.12 1.85
N ALA A 491 1.36 -36.54 2.27
CA ALA A 491 0.14 -36.33 1.50
C ALA A 491 -0.19 -34.82 1.35
N ASP A 492 -0.01 -34.03 2.42
CA ASP A 492 -0.23 -32.57 2.35
C ASP A 492 0.76 -31.90 1.40
N LYS A 493 2.01 -32.39 1.33
CA LYS A 493 3.04 -31.87 0.41
C LYS A 493 2.71 -32.16 -1.05
N VAL A 494 2.19 -33.37 -1.34
CA VAL A 494 1.74 -33.73 -2.70
C VAL A 494 0.55 -32.85 -3.10
N GLU A 495 -0.47 -32.76 -2.26
CA GLU A 495 -1.64 -31.92 -2.53
C GLU A 495 -1.26 -30.44 -2.71
N LEU A 496 -0.32 -29.94 -1.89
CA LEU A 496 0.20 -28.57 -2.04
C LEU A 496 0.90 -28.36 -3.37
N ALA A 497 1.72 -29.31 -3.81
CA ALA A 497 2.40 -29.21 -5.10
C ALA A 497 1.41 -29.17 -6.27
N GLU A 498 0.38 -29.99 -6.25
CA GLU A 498 -0.68 -30.03 -7.28
C GLU A 498 -1.45 -28.69 -7.37
N LYS A 499 -1.72 -28.07 -6.21
CA LYS A 499 -2.51 -26.81 -6.13
C LYS A 499 -1.65 -25.53 -6.10
N ALA A 500 -0.32 -25.63 -6.09
CA ALA A 500 0.57 -24.47 -6.03
C ALA A 500 0.68 -23.70 -7.34
N GLY A 501 0.11 -24.20 -8.45
CA GLY A 501 0.26 -23.61 -9.78
C GLY A 501 -0.04 -22.12 -9.83
N CYS A 502 -1.18 -21.69 -9.32
CA CYS A 502 -1.57 -20.28 -9.28
C CYS A 502 -0.64 -19.42 -8.40
N LEU A 503 -0.17 -19.95 -7.26
CA LEU A 503 0.80 -19.27 -6.41
C LEU A 503 2.12 -19.03 -7.13
N ILE A 504 2.63 -20.06 -7.81
CA ILE A 504 3.91 -20.00 -8.52
C ILE A 504 3.79 -19.07 -9.73
N ALA A 505 2.72 -19.19 -10.51
CA ALA A 505 2.45 -18.31 -11.64
C ALA A 505 2.36 -16.83 -11.20
N LEU A 506 1.73 -16.57 -10.06
CA LEU A 506 1.64 -15.24 -9.47
C LEU A 506 3.01 -14.73 -8.98
N ALA A 507 3.85 -15.59 -8.41
CA ALA A 507 5.21 -15.24 -7.97
C ALA A 507 6.13 -14.85 -9.13
N GLU A 508 6.01 -15.56 -10.25
CA GLU A 508 6.79 -15.35 -11.48
C GLU A 508 6.16 -14.31 -12.42
N ASN A 509 4.95 -13.86 -12.10
CA ASN A 509 4.18 -12.93 -12.93
C ASN A 509 3.87 -13.45 -14.35
N THR A 510 3.54 -14.74 -14.45
CA THR A 510 3.15 -15.46 -15.65
C THR A 510 1.72 -15.96 -15.47
N LEU A 511 0.72 -15.12 -15.71
CA LEU A 511 -0.67 -15.36 -15.28
C LEU A 511 -1.57 -15.96 -16.36
N GLU A 512 -1.04 -16.21 -17.56
CA GLU A 512 -1.82 -16.79 -18.67
C GLU A 512 -1.53 -18.28 -18.80
N THR A 513 -2.56 -19.10 -18.62
CA THR A 513 -2.45 -20.56 -18.72
C THR A 513 -2.19 -20.96 -20.17
N VAL A 514 -1.15 -21.76 -20.39
CA VAL A 514 -0.88 -22.39 -21.69
C VAL A 514 -1.66 -23.68 -21.81
N ALA A 515 -2.47 -23.80 -22.85
CA ALA A 515 -3.29 -25.00 -23.08
C ALA A 515 -2.43 -26.26 -23.22
N LEU A 516 -2.82 -27.29 -22.49
CA LEU A 516 -2.17 -28.61 -22.50
C LEU A 516 -3.20 -29.71 -22.85
N PRO A 517 -2.76 -30.84 -23.41
CA PRO A 517 -3.62 -32.03 -23.54
C PRO A 517 -4.15 -32.48 -22.17
N LYS A 518 -5.41 -32.92 -22.10
CA LYS A 518 -6.03 -33.39 -20.84
C LYS A 518 -5.20 -34.43 -20.09
N ALA A 519 -4.51 -35.32 -20.81
CA ALA A 519 -3.68 -36.35 -20.21
C ALA A 519 -2.42 -35.80 -19.52
N ALA A 520 -1.94 -34.65 -19.95
CA ALA A 520 -0.75 -33.99 -19.41
C ALA A 520 -1.06 -33.09 -18.20
N SER A 521 -2.25 -32.49 -18.15
CA SER A 521 -2.64 -31.52 -17.10
C SER A 521 -2.68 -32.12 -15.68
N GLY A 522 -2.76 -33.43 -15.51
CA GLY A 522 -2.62 -34.11 -14.22
C GLY A 522 -1.18 -34.28 -13.73
N PHE A 523 -0.19 -33.93 -14.54
CA PHE A 523 1.23 -34.08 -14.23
C PHE A 523 1.97 -32.75 -14.18
N PHE A 524 1.65 -31.82 -15.11
CA PHE A 524 2.31 -30.53 -15.18
C PHE A 524 1.38 -29.42 -15.67
N GLN A 525 1.77 -28.20 -15.37
CA GLN A 525 1.08 -26.97 -15.75
C GLN A 525 2.12 -25.99 -16.35
N ILE A 526 1.70 -25.18 -17.32
CA ILE A 526 2.53 -24.16 -17.93
C ILE A 526 1.76 -22.84 -17.96
N TYR A 527 2.43 -21.78 -17.54
CA TYR A 527 1.93 -20.42 -17.56
C TYR A 527 2.87 -19.52 -18.34
N SER A 528 2.34 -18.46 -18.96
CA SER A 528 3.12 -17.46 -19.67
C SER A 528 2.73 -16.03 -19.27
N ASP A 529 3.57 -15.06 -19.57
CA ASP A 529 3.20 -13.65 -19.56
C ASP A 529 2.79 -13.21 -20.99
N ASN A 530 2.15 -12.03 -21.09
CA ASN A 530 1.73 -11.44 -22.36
C ASN A 530 2.79 -10.50 -22.96
N ALA A 531 4.07 -10.60 -22.51
CA ALA A 531 5.14 -9.72 -22.97
C ALA A 531 5.66 -10.13 -24.37
N GLU A 532 6.28 -9.18 -25.10
CA GLU A 532 6.96 -9.47 -26.36
C GLU A 532 8.09 -10.50 -26.22
N LYS A 533 8.80 -10.46 -25.07
CA LYS A 533 9.78 -11.47 -24.66
C LYS A 533 9.12 -12.34 -23.62
N LYS A 534 8.53 -13.43 -24.05
CA LYS A 534 7.75 -14.29 -23.16
C LYS A 534 8.59 -14.90 -22.06
N ARG A 535 7.99 -14.92 -20.88
CA ARG A 535 8.45 -15.74 -19.76
C ARG A 535 7.45 -16.86 -19.57
N TYR A 536 7.97 -18.04 -19.29
CA TYR A 536 7.17 -19.21 -18.99
C TYR A 536 7.48 -19.71 -17.60
N THR A 537 6.45 -20.13 -16.90
CA THR A 537 6.55 -20.87 -15.64
C THR A 537 6.02 -22.27 -15.90
N CYS A 538 6.90 -23.23 -15.87
CA CYS A 538 6.62 -24.63 -16.16
C CYS A 538 6.68 -25.41 -14.84
N ILE A 539 5.63 -26.10 -14.47
CA ILE A 539 5.48 -26.72 -13.14
C ILE A 539 5.16 -28.20 -13.33
N TYR A 540 6.10 -29.07 -12.97
CA TYR A 540 5.88 -30.50 -12.85
C TYR A 540 5.52 -30.81 -11.40
N HIS A 541 4.24 -31.02 -11.12
CA HIS A 541 3.72 -31.11 -9.75
C HIS A 541 3.47 -32.54 -9.27
N ASN A 542 3.52 -33.53 -10.17
CA ASN A 542 3.25 -34.93 -9.84
C ASN A 542 4.51 -35.65 -9.32
N GLY A 543 4.33 -36.51 -8.33
CA GLY A 543 5.40 -37.36 -7.80
C GLY A 543 5.76 -38.56 -8.68
N ASP A 544 4.99 -38.83 -9.73
CA ASP A 544 5.29 -39.82 -10.75
C ASP A 544 6.06 -39.15 -11.89
N TYR A 545 7.28 -39.58 -12.11
CA TYR A 545 8.21 -39.00 -13.07
C TYR A 545 8.13 -39.60 -14.48
N GLU A 546 7.19 -40.49 -14.76
CA GLU A 546 7.06 -41.16 -16.07
C GLU A 546 6.84 -40.17 -17.23
N ARG A 547 6.25 -38.99 -16.96
CA ARG A 547 5.98 -37.97 -17.98
C ARG A 547 6.95 -36.79 -17.99
N VAL A 548 8.06 -36.88 -17.30
CA VAL A 548 9.12 -35.84 -17.36
C VAL A 548 9.64 -35.64 -18.79
N PRO A 549 9.86 -36.70 -19.62
CA PRO A 549 10.26 -36.50 -21.01
C PRO A 549 9.24 -35.66 -21.82
N GLU A 550 7.94 -35.91 -21.67
CA GLU A 550 6.87 -35.13 -22.33
C GLU A 550 6.88 -33.66 -21.89
N PHE A 551 7.14 -33.42 -20.61
CA PHE A 551 7.28 -32.08 -20.06
C PHE A 551 8.47 -31.31 -20.65
N ILE A 552 9.62 -31.96 -20.76
CA ILE A 552 10.84 -31.43 -21.38
C ILE A 552 10.62 -31.13 -22.88
N ASP A 553 10.02 -32.07 -23.62
CA ASP A 553 9.69 -31.88 -25.03
C ASP A 553 8.79 -30.65 -25.22
N ARG A 554 7.82 -30.43 -24.33
CA ARG A 554 6.93 -29.29 -24.41
C ARG A 554 7.66 -27.96 -24.13
N ILE A 555 8.59 -27.94 -23.20
CA ILE A 555 9.43 -26.76 -22.92
C ILE A 555 10.32 -26.46 -24.15
N ASP A 556 10.93 -27.50 -24.74
CA ASP A 556 11.78 -27.34 -25.91
C ASP A 556 11.01 -26.85 -27.14
N GLU A 557 9.77 -27.31 -27.34
CA GLU A 557 8.86 -26.80 -28.38
C GLU A 557 8.59 -25.30 -28.19
N LEU A 558 8.27 -24.86 -26.99
CA LEU A 558 8.04 -23.45 -26.67
C LEU A 558 9.31 -22.61 -26.89
N ARG A 559 10.48 -23.14 -26.54
CA ARG A 559 11.78 -22.51 -26.74
C ARG A 559 12.13 -22.37 -28.26
N LYS A 560 11.82 -23.37 -29.06
CA LYS A 560 12.02 -23.32 -30.53
C LYS A 560 11.14 -22.24 -31.14
N ASN A 561 9.93 -22.03 -30.62
CA ASN A 561 9.01 -21.02 -31.11
C ASN A 561 9.42 -19.59 -30.70
N ASP A 562 10.05 -19.42 -29.53
CA ASP A 562 10.59 -18.13 -29.04
C ASP A 562 11.97 -18.33 -28.40
N LYS A 563 13.02 -18.13 -29.19
CA LYS A 563 14.43 -18.29 -28.75
C LYS A 563 14.86 -17.29 -27.66
N ARG A 564 14.07 -16.24 -27.43
CA ARG A 564 14.36 -15.20 -26.41
C ARG A 564 13.58 -15.43 -25.13
N ALA A 565 12.69 -16.40 -25.10
CA ALA A 565 11.90 -16.74 -23.92
C ALA A 565 12.78 -17.19 -22.76
N LYS A 566 12.33 -16.88 -21.53
CA LYS A 566 12.93 -17.33 -20.27
C LYS A 566 11.99 -18.32 -19.60
N PHE A 567 12.56 -19.36 -19.00
CA PHE A 567 11.80 -20.42 -18.37
C PHE A 567 12.18 -20.56 -16.90
N ALA A 568 11.20 -20.44 -16.00
CA ALA A 568 11.29 -20.87 -14.61
C ALA A 568 10.63 -22.24 -14.51
N VAL A 569 11.42 -23.26 -14.21
CA VAL A 569 10.96 -24.64 -14.13
C VAL A 569 10.85 -25.07 -12.68
N TYR A 570 9.69 -25.50 -12.25
CA TYR A 570 9.40 -25.99 -10.91
C TYR A 570 9.12 -27.48 -10.98
N VAL A 571 9.80 -28.24 -10.14
CA VAL A 571 9.63 -29.70 -10.11
C VAL A 571 9.29 -30.16 -8.70
N PHE A 572 8.37 -31.12 -8.62
CA PHE A 572 8.09 -31.78 -7.36
C PHE A 572 9.34 -32.54 -6.89
N SER A 573 9.80 -32.20 -5.70
CA SER A 573 10.93 -32.90 -5.09
C SER A 573 10.79 -32.92 -3.57
N TRP A 574 11.14 -34.08 -2.96
CA TRP A 574 11.13 -34.25 -1.51
C TRP A 574 12.25 -33.45 -0.81
N ASN A 575 13.39 -33.24 -1.46
CA ASN A 575 14.58 -32.65 -0.87
C ASN A 575 15.17 -31.49 -1.69
N SER A 576 15.68 -31.78 -2.90
CA SER A 576 16.45 -30.84 -3.73
C SER A 576 16.10 -31.06 -5.22
N PRO A 577 16.19 -30.03 -6.08
CA PRO A 577 15.99 -30.19 -7.53
C PRO A 577 17.14 -30.92 -8.22
N ASP A 578 18.26 -31.21 -7.55
CA ASP A 578 19.51 -31.71 -8.15
C ASP A 578 19.31 -32.97 -9.00
N PHE A 579 18.32 -33.80 -8.66
CA PHE A 579 17.99 -34.99 -9.46
C PHE A 579 17.56 -34.65 -10.88
N PHE A 580 16.96 -33.49 -11.09
CA PHE A 580 16.44 -33.05 -12.38
C PHE A 580 17.44 -32.20 -13.17
N GLU A 581 18.54 -31.72 -12.58
CA GLU A 581 19.49 -30.86 -13.26
C GLU A 581 20.04 -31.52 -14.53
N ASN A 582 20.38 -32.80 -14.47
CA ASN A 582 20.88 -33.56 -15.60
C ASN A 582 19.86 -33.74 -16.73
N GLU A 583 18.57 -33.78 -16.41
CA GLU A 583 17.49 -33.95 -17.41
C GLU A 583 17.29 -32.68 -18.26
N PHE A 584 17.76 -31.54 -17.80
CA PHE A 584 17.63 -30.24 -18.47
C PHE A 584 18.94 -29.68 -19.00
N ASP A 585 20.05 -30.42 -18.94
CA ASP A 585 21.41 -29.98 -19.32
C ASP A 585 21.51 -29.45 -20.77
N ASP A 586 20.71 -29.98 -21.68
CA ASP A 586 20.65 -29.54 -23.10
C ASP A 586 19.87 -28.24 -23.31
N LEU A 587 19.20 -27.71 -22.26
CA LEU A 587 18.33 -26.54 -22.34
C LEU A 587 18.96 -25.30 -21.71
N THR A 588 19.22 -24.29 -22.52
CA THR A 588 19.73 -22.98 -22.05
C THR A 588 18.61 -22.04 -21.61
N ASN A 589 18.91 -21.09 -20.70
CA ASN A 589 17.97 -20.11 -20.14
C ASN A 589 16.88 -20.70 -19.24
N ILE A 590 17.16 -21.78 -18.54
CA ILE A 590 16.26 -22.44 -17.59
C ILE A 590 16.79 -22.25 -16.17
N GLU A 591 15.90 -21.91 -15.25
CA GLU A 591 16.15 -21.91 -13.79
C GLU A 591 15.26 -22.98 -13.16
N ILE A 592 15.87 -23.98 -12.50
CA ILE A 592 15.14 -25.11 -11.89
C ILE A 592 14.95 -24.85 -10.40
N LYS A 593 13.73 -25.03 -9.90
CA LYS A 593 13.34 -24.84 -8.51
C LYS A 593 12.53 -26.02 -8.00
N ALA A 594 12.72 -26.40 -6.74
CA ALA A 594 11.91 -27.44 -6.11
C ALA A 594 10.61 -26.91 -5.50
N ILE A 595 9.57 -27.73 -5.50
CA ILE A 595 8.30 -27.52 -4.77
C ILE A 595 7.96 -28.80 -4.00
N PRO A 596 7.20 -28.76 -2.87
CA PRO A 596 6.55 -27.61 -2.22
C PRO A 596 7.40 -26.98 -1.11
N LYS A 597 8.63 -27.45 -0.89
CA LYS A 597 9.48 -27.07 0.25
C LYS A 597 9.61 -25.55 0.45
N PRO A 598 9.91 -24.70 -0.55
CA PRO A 598 10.04 -23.25 -0.36
C PRO A 598 8.74 -22.59 0.12
N ILE A 599 7.57 -23.08 -0.32
CA ILE A 599 6.27 -22.57 0.12
C ILE A 599 6.08 -22.86 1.62
N LEU A 600 6.35 -24.10 2.02
CA LEU A 600 6.22 -24.55 3.41
C LEU A 600 7.20 -23.83 4.35
N GLU A 601 8.43 -23.57 3.91
CA GLU A 601 9.43 -22.85 4.70
C GLU A 601 9.00 -21.42 5.01
N ILE A 602 8.43 -20.73 4.00
CA ILE A 602 7.90 -19.38 4.21
C ILE A 602 6.70 -19.42 5.19
N TYR A 603 5.76 -20.33 5.00
CA TYR A 603 4.59 -20.43 5.86
C TYR A 603 4.97 -20.83 7.30
N LYS A 604 5.96 -21.73 7.49
CA LYS A 604 6.51 -22.05 8.82
C LYS A 604 7.11 -20.82 9.50
N ALA A 605 7.85 -20.01 8.77
CA ALA A 605 8.47 -18.80 9.30
C ALA A 605 7.46 -17.70 9.67
N LEU A 606 6.28 -17.67 9.05
CA LEU A 606 5.20 -16.73 9.40
C LEU A 606 4.46 -17.14 10.67
N ASN A 607 4.34 -18.43 10.93
CA ASN A 607 3.58 -19.01 12.03
C ASN A 607 4.48 -19.42 13.22
N GLY A 608 5.76 -19.13 13.17
CA GLY A 608 6.74 -19.36 14.24
C GLY A 608 6.90 -18.17 15.11
#